data_e30bca3d7f73d645276c29b2d419625f
#
_entry.id   e30bca3d7f73d645276c29b2d419625f
#
_cell.length_a   1.000
_cell.length_b   1.000
_cell.length_c   1.000
_cell.angle_alpha   90.00
_cell.angle_beta   90.00
_cell.angle_gamma   90.00
#
_symmetry.space_group_name_H-M   'P 1'
#
loop_
_entity.id
_entity.type
_entity.pdbx_description
1 polymer ?
#
loop_
_entity_poly.entity_id
_entity_poly.type
_entity_poly.pdbx_seq_one_letter_code
_entity_poly.pdbx_strand_id
1 'polypeptide(L)'
;MQNLLELKGISRRVSDRFSLRDVTLAVEPGQIVGFVGANGAGKTTTIRAALGLIKLDAGEVHLFGQHCGADAPDEAQRHLRSRVGLVLDTCPFPSTLKVGQIESLVGPAYPTWDRETFAGFINRFGLDPKTKVKDLSRGMGMKLQLACALSHEARLLVLDEATAGLDPMAREELLDELLAFVADGQHSVLLSSHITSDLDRTADRVTCIDNGSIIFDLPREDITDRAGIAHCTQAQAAELMACVEGARAAHHAYSVDVLVPNRRETLEAFPEIPCDRATIDDYLRLMLKGASK
;
A
#
# COMPACT_ATOMS: atom_id res chain seq x y z
N MET A 1 11.14 -18.53 -1.00
CA MET A 1 9.85 -18.47 -1.73
C MET A 1 9.99 -17.39 -2.80
N GLN A 2 9.23 -17.48 -3.89
CA GLN A 2 9.30 -16.50 -4.98
C GLN A 2 8.32 -15.35 -4.71
N ASN A 3 8.78 -14.10 -4.81
CA ASN A 3 7.93 -12.92 -4.64
C ASN A 3 6.81 -12.87 -5.68
N LEU A 4 5.63 -12.38 -5.29
CA LEU A 4 4.52 -12.15 -6.23
C LEU A 4 4.75 -10.85 -7.04
N LEU A 5 5.38 -9.86 -6.41
CA LEU A 5 5.86 -8.64 -7.04
C LEU A 5 7.26 -8.32 -6.54
N GLU A 6 8.14 -7.91 -7.44
CA GLU A 6 9.48 -7.44 -7.08
C GLU A 6 9.89 -6.29 -8.01
N LEU A 7 10.20 -5.15 -7.43
CA LEU A 7 10.80 -3.99 -8.08
C LEU A 7 12.26 -3.92 -7.66
N LYS A 8 13.19 -3.85 -8.62
CA LYS A 8 14.64 -3.79 -8.38
C LYS A 8 15.21 -2.50 -8.94
N GLY A 9 15.42 -1.52 -8.07
CA GLY A 9 16.09 -0.27 -8.42
C GLY A 9 15.41 0.50 -9.54
N ILE A 10 14.07 0.48 -9.61
CA ILE A 10 13.37 1.10 -10.73
C ILE A 10 13.49 2.61 -10.68
N SER A 11 13.80 3.19 -11.83
CA SER A 11 13.90 4.64 -12.01
C SER A 11 13.11 5.08 -13.23
N ARG A 12 12.43 6.23 -13.12
CA ARG A 12 11.64 6.81 -14.20
C ARG A 12 11.50 8.31 -14.04
N ARG A 13 11.93 9.08 -15.03
CA ARG A 13 11.62 10.51 -15.13
C ARG A 13 10.21 10.69 -15.68
N VAL A 14 9.32 11.23 -14.86
CA VAL A 14 7.90 11.45 -15.21
C VAL A 14 7.71 12.87 -15.77
N SER A 15 8.39 13.83 -15.16
CA SER A 15 8.39 15.25 -15.58
C SER A 15 9.71 15.93 -15.20
N ASP A 16 9.84 17.21 -15.52
CA ASP A 16 11.02 17.99 -15.08
C ASP A 16 11.09 18.17 -13.56
N ARG A 17 9.97 17.97 -12.87
CA ARG A 17 9.85 18.19 -11.42
C ARG A 17 9.74 16.90 -10.62
N PHE A 18 9.53 15.74 -11.27
CA PHE A 18 9.31 14.50 -10.58
C PHE A 18 9.91 13.29 -11.29
N SER A 19 10.62 12.46 -10.52
CA SER A 19 11.20 11.19 -10.97
C SER A 19 11.12 10.15 -9.87
N LEU A 20 10.85 8.90 -10.23
CA LEU A 20 11.19 7.75 -9.38
C LEU A 20 12.69 7.53 -9.42
N ARG A 21 13.30 7.19 -8.27
CA ARG A 21 14.74 7.03 -8.12
C ARG A 21 15.03 5.78 -7.30
N ASP A 22 15.63 4.79 -7.93
CA ASP A 22 16.13 3.57 -7.29
C ASP A 22 15.08 2.91 -6.35
N VAL A 23 13.82 2.84 -6.82
CA VAL A 23 12.72 2.29 -6.01
C VAL A 23 12.83 0.77 -6.01
N THR A 24 13.03 0.21 -4.83
CA THR A 24 13.04 -1.23 -4.57
C THR A 24 11.91 -1.59 -3.61
N LEU A 25 11.09 -2.58 -3.97
CA LEU A 25 9.95 -3.05 -3.19
C LEU A 25 9.67 -4.50 -3.54
N ALA A 26 9.31 -5.30 -2.55
CA ALA A 26 8.89 -6.67 -2.74
C ALA A 26 7.56 -6.97 -2.03
N VAL A 27 6.76 -7.86 -2.63
CA VAL A 27 5.55 -8.42 -2.02
C VAL A 27 5.72 -9.95 -2.03
N GLU A 28 5.88 -10.51 -0.84
CA GLU A 28 6.01 -11.95 -0.65
C GLU A 28 4.62 -12.62 -0.60
N PRO A 29 4.52 -13.95 -0.85
CA PRO A 29 3.26 -14.67 -0.66
C PRO A 29 2.74 -14.56 0.79
N GLY A 30 1.42 -14.39 0.94
CA GLY A 30 0.75 -14.31 2.24
C GLY A 30 0.86 -12.97 2.95
N GLN A 31 1.32 -11.90 2.28
CA GLN A 31 1.54 -10.60 2.91
C GLN A 31 0.58 -9.51 2.43
N ILE A 32 0.25 -8.60 3.34
CA ILE A 32 -0.29 -7.27 3.02
C ILE A 32 0.85 -6.26 3.19
N VAL A 33 1.32 -5.69 2.09
CA VAL A 33 2.32 -4.61 2.09
C VAL A 33 1.62 -3.27 2.00
N GLY A 34 1.72 -2.47 3.06
CA GLY A 34 1.26 -1.08 3.07
C GLY A 34 2.27 -0.17 2.36
N PHE A 35 1.83 0.50 1.30
CA PHE A 35 2.66 1.43 0.54
C PHE A 35 2.24 2.87 0.84
N VAL A 36 2.98 3.55 1.70
CA VAL A 36 2.62 4.86 2.25
C VAL A 36 3.46 5.99 1.66
N GLY A 37 2.90 7.18 1.70
CA GLY A 37 3.57 8.41 1.26
C GLY A 37 2.56 9.53 1.00
N ALA A 38 3.03 10.77 1.00
CA ALA A 38 2.21 11.93 0.71
C ALA A 38 1.62 11.88 -0.72
N ASN A 39 0.62 12.72 -0.97
CA ASN A 39 0.12 12.90 -2.34
C ASN A 39 1.25 13.46 -3.22
N GLY A 40 1.45 12.84 -4.39
CA GLY A 40 2.55 13.19 -5.29
C GLY A 40 3.90 12.54 -4.95
N ALA A 41 4.02 11.76 -3.86
CA ALA A 41 5.28 11.09 -3.49
C ALA A 41 5.74 10.03 -4.50
N GLY A 42 4.83 9.51 -5.35
CA GLY A 42 5.17 8.53 -6.40
C GLY A 42 4.41 7.20 -6.31
N LYS A 43 3.49 7.01 -5.37
CA LYS A 43 2.75 5.74 -5.18
C LYS A 43 2.09 5.22 -6.45
N THR A 44 1.18 5.99 -7.05
CA THR A 44 0.49 5.61 -8.30
C THR A 44 1.47 5.38 -9.46
N THR A 45 2.54 6.17 -9.54
CA THR A 45 3.56 5.99 -10.58
C THR A 45 4.31 4.68 -10.39
N THR A 46 4.67 4.33 -9.15
CA THR A 46 5.31 3.06 -8.82
C THR A 46 4.38 1.88 -9.12
N ILE A 47 3.09 1.98 -8.78
CA ILE A 47 2.09 0.96 -9.12
C ILE A 47 1.98 0.78 -10.64
N ARG A 48 1.92 1.86 -11.42
CA ARG A 48 1.89 1.77 -12.88
C ARG A 48 3.16 1.14 -13.46
N ALA A 49 4.32 1.44 -12.87
CA ALA A 49 5.58 0.79 -13.23
C ALA A 49 5.54 -0.72 -12.89
N ALA A 50 5.09 -1.07 -11.69
CA ALA A 50 4.94 -2.45 -11.23
C ALA A 50 4.05 -3.32 -12.14
N LEU A 51 3.05 -2.70 -12.76
CA LEU A 51 2.15 -3.36 -13.71
C LEU A 51 2.67 -3.32 -15.17
N GLY A 52 3.87 -2.79 -15.42
CA GLY A 52 4.42 -2.66 -16.77
C GLY A 52 3.64 -1.68 -17.66
N LEU A 53 2.87 -0.74 -17.06
CA LEU A 53 2.06 0.24 -17.80
C LEU A 53 2.84 1.47 -18.23
N ILE A 54 4.05 1.65 -17.70
CA ILE A 54 4.97 2.74 -18.08
C ILE A 54 6.37 2.18 -18.32
N LYS A 55 7.08 2.75 -19.28
CA LYS A 55 8.47 2.38 -19.57
C LYS A 55 9.38 2.89 -18.45
N LEU A 56 10.33 2.08 -18.02
CA LEU A 56 11.38 2.45 -17.06
C LEU A 56 12.59 3.05 -17.78
N ASP A 57 13.31 3.91 -17.08
CA ASP A 57 14.62 4.41 -17.53
C ASP A 57 15.75 3.52 -17.00
N ALA A 58 15.55 2.85 -15.83
CA ALA A 58 16.45 1.87 -15.26
C ALA A 58 15.70 0.93 -14.29
N GLY A 59 16.32 -0.19 -13.95
CA GLY A 59 15.79 -1.19 -13.04
C GLY A 59 14.89 -2.22 -13.72
N GLU A 60 14.35 -3.14 -12.94
CA GLU A 60 13.56 -4.27 -13.42
C GLU A 60 12.31 -4.48 -12.56
N VAL A 61 11.26 -5.01 -13.20
CA VAL A 61 10.02 -5.45 -12.54
C VAL A 61 9.83 -6.93 -12.81
N HIS A 62 9.50 -7.67 -11.75
CA HIS A 62 9.10 -9.07 -11.86
C HIS A 62 7.73 -9.26 -11.23
N LEU A 63 6.80 -9.86 -11.98
CA LEU A 63 5.53 -10.37 -11.48
C LEU A 63 5.60 -11.90 -11.48
N PHE A 64 5.31 -12.50 -10.33
CA PHE A 64 5.37 -13.96 -10.15
C PHE A 64 6.71 -14.56 -10.61
N GLY A 65 7.82 -13.80 -10.40
CA GLY A 65 9.18 -14.13 -10.77
C GLY A 65 9.51 -14.03 -12.26
N GLN A 66 8.59 -13.56 -13.09
CA GLN A 66 8.82 -13.34 -14.51
C GLN A 66 8.96 -11.84 -14.79
N HIS A 67 9.85 -11.49 -15.72
CA HIS A 67 10.07 -10.10 -16.12
C HIS A 67 8.78 -9.47 -16.67
N CYS A 68 8.43 -8.30 -16.14
CA CYS A 68 7.28 -7.51 -16.53
C CYS A 68 7.73 -6.08 -16.87
N GLY A 69 7.84 -5.77 -18.13
CA GLY A 69 8.30 -4.45 -18.58
C GLY A 69 7.70 -4.08 -19.94
N ALA A 70 7.74 -2.81 -20.31
CA ALA A 70 7.21 -2.35 -21.59
C ALA A 70 7.96 -2.91 -22.82
N ASP A 71 9.06 -3.61 -22.61
CA ASP A 71 9.87 -4.31 -23.59
C ASP A 71 9.55 -5.81 -23.71
N ALA A 72 8.77 -6.36 -22.76
CA ALA A 72 8.37 -7.77 -22.82
C ALA A 72 7.21 -7.98 -23.82
N PRO A 73 7.07 -9.20 -24.41
CA PRO A 73 5.98 -9.51 -25.34
C PRO A 73 4.61 -9.29 -24.71
N ASP A 74 3.69 -8.67 -25.44
CA ASP A 74 2.35 -8.32 -24.98
C ASP A 74 1.53 -9.51 -24.43
N GLU A 75 1.70 -10.69 -25.04
CA GLU A 75 0.99 -11.89 -24.61
C GLU A 75 1.48 -12.37 -23.25
N ALA A 76 2.79 -12.41 -23.02
CA ALA A 76 3.38 -12.75 -21.74
C ALA A 76 2.94 -11.76 -20.65
N GLN A 77 2.93 -10.48 -20.96
CA GLN A 77 2.48 -9.44 -20.03
C GLN A 77 0.99 -9.54 -19.71
N ARG A 78 0.14 -9.83 -20.72
CA ARG A 78 -1.30 -10.06 -20.49
C ARG A 78 -1.51 -11.25 -19.55
N HIS A 79 -0.78 -12.34 -19.75
CA HIS A 79 -0.87 -13.51 -18.87
C HIS A 79 -0.45 -13.17 -17.43
N LEU A 80 0.64 -12.41 -17.22
CA LEU A 80 1.05 -11.99 -15.88
C LEU A 80 0.00 -11.08 -15.22
N ARG A 81 -0.47 -10.06 -15.94
CA ARG A 81 -1.47 -9.12 -15.44
C ARG A 81 -2.84 -9.76 -15.20
N SER A 82 -3.20 -10.83 -15.92
CA SER A 82 -4.47 -11.54 -15.65
C SER A 82 -4.53 -12.23 -14.28
N ARG A 83 -3.40 -12.34 -13.59
CA ARG A 83 -3.29 -12.84 -12.22
C ARG A 83 -3.20 -11.73 -11.17
N VAL A 84 -3.41 -10.48 -11.58
CA VAL A 84 -3.43 -9.30 -10.70
C VAL A 84 -4.82 -8.71 -10.67
N GLY A 85 -5.41 -8.59 -9.51
CA GLY A 85 -6.62 -7.80 -9.26
C GLY A 85 -6.25 -6.36 -8.99
N LEU A 86 -6.90 -5.41 -9.65
CA LEU A 86 -6.62 -3.99 -9.53
C LEU A 86 -7.85 -3.22 -9.03
N VAL A 87 -7.65 -2.43 -7.98
CA VAL A 87 -8.65 -1.50 -7.42
C VAL A 87 -8.04 -0.11 -7.38
N LEU A 88 -8.66 0.84 -8.06
CA LEU A 88 -8.18 2.21 -8.20
C LEU A 88 -9.00 3.17 -7.34
N ASP A 89 -8.43 4.30 -7.00
CA ASP A 89 -9.12 5.41 -6.30
C ASP A 89 -10.44 5.82 -6.96
N THR A 90 -10.45 5.86 -8.27
CA THR A 90 -11.64 6.19 -9.06
C THR A 90 -12.11 4.98 -9.85
N CYS A 91 -13.43 4.71 -9.81
CA CYS A 91 -14.03 3.62 -10.57
C CYS A 91 -13.77 3.80 -12.08
N PRO A 92 -13.04 2.87 -12.74
CA PRO A 92 -12.59 3.05 -14.12
C PRO A 92 -13.67 2.67 -15.17
N PHE A 93 -14.81 2.14 -14.70
CA PHE A 93 -15.82 1.62 -15.61
C PHE A 93 -16.65 2.73 -16.27
N PRO A 94 -17.10 2.56 -17.53
CA PRO A 94 -17.92 3.54 -18.22
C PRO A 94 -19.17 3.90 -17.42
N SER A 95 -19.37 5.20 -17.19
CA SER A 95 -20.43 5.74 -16.33
C SER A 95 -21.88 5.38 -16.79
N THR A 96 -22.05 5.06 -18.07
CA THR A 96 -23.35 4.73 -18.68
C THR A 96 -23.73 3.26 -18.53
N LEU A 97 -22.78 2.38 -18.25
CA LEU A 97 -23.04 0.95 -18.06
C LEU A 97 -23.73 0.68 -16.72
N LYS A 98 -24.53 -0.38 -16.69
CA LYS A 98 -25.07 -0.93 -15.46
C LYS A 98 -24.08 -1.88 -14.80
N VAL A 99 -24.15 -2.02 -13.47
CA VAL A 99 -23.33 -2.95 -12.69
C VAL A 99 -23.31 -4.36 -13.31
N GLY A 100 -24.48 -4.92 -13.65
CA GLY A 100 -24.57 -6.25 -14.25
C GLY A 100 -24.01 -6.36 -15.68
N GLN A 101 -23.68 -5.24 -16.34
CA GLN A 101 -23.04 -5.25 -17.67
C GLN A 101 -21.50 -5.23 -17.58
N ILE A 102 -20.95 -4.94 -16.40
CA ILE A 102 -19.50 -4.85 -16.22
C ILE A 102 -18.83 -6.20 -16.47
N GLU A 103 -19.47 -7.29 -16.10
CA GLU A 103 -18.99 -8.64 -16.42
C GLU A 103 -18.69 -8.84 -17.90
N SER A 104 -19.62 -8.40 -18.78
CA SER A 104 -19.45 -8.54 -20.23
C SER A 104 -18.32 -7.67 -20.79
N LEU A 105 -17.95 -6.60 -20.07
CA LEU A 105 -16.83 -5.72 -20.42
C LEU A 105 -15.50 -6.29 -19.93
N VAL A 106 -15.44 -6.74 -18.68
CA VAL A 106 -14.20 -7.09 -17.97
C VAL A 106 -13.84 -8.57 -18.17
N GLY A 107 -14.82 -9.47 -18.07
CA GLY A 107 -14.62 -10.91 -18.13
C GLY A 107 -13.78 -11.41 -19.31
N PRO A 108 -13.98 -10.92 -20.54
CA PRO A 108 -13.16 -11.36 -21.68
C PRO A 108 -11.65 -11.06 -21.57
N ALA A 109 -11.24 -10.17 -20.68
CA ALA A 109 -9.83 -9.87 -20.44
C ALA A 109 -9.13 -10.89 -19.53
N TYR A 110 -9.90 -11.71 -18.80
CA TYR A 110 -9.38 -12.65 -17.80
C TYR A 110 -9.75 -14.10 -18.21
N PRO A 111 -8.79 -14.95 -18.57
CA PRO A 111 -9.05 -16.34 -18.95
C PRO A 111 -9.74 -17.17 -17.86
N THR A 112 -9.50 -16.81 -16.59
CA THR A 112 -10.02 -17.49 -15.39
C THR A 112 -11.22 -16.77 -14.78
N TRP A 113 -11.92 -15.92 -15.56
CA TRP A 113 -13.10 -15.21 -15.07
C TRP A 113 -14.22 -16.16 -14.66
N ASP A 114 -14.70 -15.99 -13.43
CA ASP A 114 -15.82 -16.76 -12.87
C ASP A 114 -17.05 -15.87 -12.68
N ARG A 115 -18.08 -16.16 -13.49
CA ARG A 115 -19.37 -15.44 -13.48
C ARG A 115 -20.15 -15.64 -12.21
N GLU A 116 -20.10 -16.85 -11.64
CA GLU A 116 -20.84 -17.18 -10.42
C GLU A 116 -20.23 -16.44 -9.23
N THR A 117 -18.92 -16.41 -9.15
CA THR A 117 -18.18 -15.65 -8.15
C THR A 117 -18.47 -14.14 -8.27
N PHE A 118 -18.46 -13.59 -9.48
CA PHE A 118 -18.83 -12.18 -9.68
C PHE A 118 -20.26 -11.88 -9.21
N ALA A 119 -21.23 -12.68 -9.62
CA ALA A 119 -22.63 -12.52 -9.21
C ALA A 119 -22.79 -12.66 -7.67
N GLY A 120 -22.02 -13.58 -7.06
CA GLY A 120 -21.95 -13.77 -5.62
C GLY A 120 -21.45 -12.51 -4.88
N PHE A 121 -20.35 -11.90 -5.35
CA PHE A 121 -19.83 -10.64 -4.79
C PHE A 121 -20.81 -9.47 -4.99
N ILE A 122 -21.42 -9.33 -6.17
CA ILE A 122 -22.43 -8.28 -6.42
C ILE A 122 -23.57 -8.38 -5.41
N ASN A 123 -24.07 -9.59 -5.15
CA ASN A 123 -25.14 -9.83 -4.17
C ASN A 123 -24.63 -9.56 -2.73
N ARG A 124 -23.47 -10.09 -2.35
CA ARG A 124 -22.87 -9.93 -1.00
C ARG A 124 -22.60 -8.47 -0.66
N PHE A 125 -22.15 -7.68 -1.63
CA PHE A 125 -21.88 -6.26 -1.46
C PHE A 125 -23.13 -5.38 -1.58
N GLY A 126 -24.30 -5.96 -1.80
CA GLY A 126 -25.56 -5.24 -1.91
C GLY A 126 -25.65 -4.33 -3.14
N LEU A 127 -24.96 -4.67 -4.23
CA LEU A 127 -24.97 -3.89 -5.46
C LEU A 127 -26.16 -4.31 -6.33
N ASP A 128 -27.03 -3.35 -6.70
CA ASP A 128 -28.11 -3.64 -7.65
C ASP A 128 -27.56 -3.71 -9.09
N PRO A 129 -27.68 -4.88 -9.79
CA PRO A 129 -27.19 -5.05 -11.16
C PRO A 129 -27.81 -4.06 -12.17
N LYS A 130 -28.95 -3.44 -11.85
CA LYS A 130 -29.65 -2.47 -12.73
C LYS A 130 -29.14 -1.04 -12.56
N THR A 131 -28.44 -0.73 -11.46
CA THR A 131 -27.90 0.60 -11.16
C THR A 131 -26.78 0.94 -12.14
N LYS A 132 -26.74 2.17 -12.65
CA LYS A 132 -25.63 2.64 -13.51
C LYS A 132 -24.41 3.00 -12.68
N VAL A 133 -23.22 2.82 -13.26
CA VAL A 133 -21.95 3.13 -12.61
C VAL A 133 -21.91 4.58 -12.11
N LYS A 134 -22.44 5.55 -12.87
CA LYS A 134 -22.49 6.96 -12.47
C LYS A 134 -23.33 7.24 -11.21
N ASP A 135 -24.26 6.35 -10.90
CA ASP A 135 -25.22 6.50 -9.80
C ASP A 135 -24.72 5.77 -8.52
N LEU A 136 -23.55 5.11 -8.59
CA LEU A 136 -22.91 4.47 -7.45
C LEU A 136 -22.26 5.51 -6.52
N SER A 137 -22.39 5.31 -5.23
CA SER A 137 -21.53 5.99 -4.27
C SER A 137 -20.05 5.55 -4.44
N ARG A 138 -19.11 6.30 -3.88
CA ARG A 138 -17.69 5.93 -3.92
C ARG A 138 -17.45 4.52 -3.36
N GLY A 139 -18.04 4.20 -2.21
CA GLY A 139 -17.95 2.87 -1.59
C GLY A 139 -18.54 1.77 -2.47
N MET A 140 -19.70 2.02 -3.11
CA MET A 140 -20.28 1.06 -4.05
C MET A 140 -19.38 0.86 -5.30
N GLY A 141 -18.77 1.92 -5.80
CA GLY A 141 -17.80 1.84 -6.89
C GLY A 141 -16.55 1.04 -6.52
N MET A 142 -16.06 1.16 -5.27
CA MET A 142 -14.97 0.34 -4.75
C MET A 142 -15.36 -1.14 -4.64
N LYS A 143 -16.54 -1.44 -4.06
CA LYS A 143 -17.09 -2.80 -3.98
C LYS A 143 -17.24 -3.44 -5.36
N LEU A 144 -17.66 -2.69 -6.37
CA LEU A 144 -17.74 -3.18 -7.75
C LEU A 144 -16.36 -3.52 -8.33
N GLN A 145 -15.37 -2.68 -8.12
CA GLN A 145 -13.99 -2.96 -8.54
C GLN A 145 -13.42 -4.19 -7.83
N LEU A 146 -13.64 -4.31 -6.52
CA LEU A 146 -13.21 -5.44 -5.73
C LEU A 146 -13.90 -6.73 -6.19
N ALA A 147 -15.22 -6.69 -6.46
CA ALA A 147 -15.94 -7.81 -7.04
C ALA A 147 -15.29 -8.28 -8.35
N CYS A 148 -14.90 -7.36 -9.24
CA CYS A 148 -14.18 -7.71 -10.46
C CYS A 148 -12.80 -8.32 -10.16
N ALA A 149 -12.03 -7.72 -9.25
CA ALA A 149 -10.69 -8.16 -8.91
C ALA A 149 -10.65 -9.56 -8.25
N LEU A 150 -11.72 -9.94 -7.56
CA LEU A 150 -11.87 -11.24 -6.88
C LEU A 150 -12.61 -12.30 -7.74
N SER A 151 -13.07 -11.94 -8.93
CA SER A 151 -13.82 -12.85 -9.82
C SER A 151 -12.97 -13.54 -10.88
N HIS A 152 -11.67 -13.50 -10.72
CA HIS A 152 -10.69 -14.28 -11.49
C HIS A 152 -9.61 -14.78 -10.52
N GLU A 153 -8.75 -15.69 -10.95
CA GLU A 153 -7.70 -16.26 -10.12
C GLU A 153 -6.55 -15.27 -9.86
N ALA A 154 -6.89 -14.09 -9.30
CA ALA A 154 -5.90 -13.13 -8.87
C ALA A 154 -5.08 -13.71 -7.72
N ARG A 155 -3.75 -13.64 -7.80
CA ARG A 155 -2.83 -13.97 -6.70
C ARG A 155 -2.26 -12.75 -6.00
N LEU A 156 -2.33 -11.61 -6.64
CA LEU A 156 -1.91 -10.32 -6.12
C LEU A 156 -3.04 -9.31 -6.30
N LEU A 157 -3.49 -8.69 -5.22
CA LEU A 157 -4.33 -7.49 -5.30
C LEU A 157 -3.45 -6.25 -5.18
N VAL A 158 -3.67 -5.28 -6.07
CA VAL A 158 -3.04 -3.98 -6.02
C VAL A 158 -4.13 -2.93 -5.85
N LEU A 159 -4.10 -2.22 -4.73
CA LEU A 159 -5.06 -1.19 -4.40
C LEU A 159 -4.38 0.18 -4.35
N ASP A 160 -4.84 1.11 -5.17
CA ASP A 160 -4.33 2.49 -5.18
C ASP A 160 -5.33 3.45 -4.54
N GLU A 161 -5.04 3.87 -3.29
CA GLU A 161 -5.87 4.79 -2.48
C GLU A 161 -7.33 4.32 -2.31
N ALA A 162 -7.56 3.00 -2.29
CA ALA A 162 -8.90 2.42 -2.34
C ALA A 162 -9.76 2.68 -1.09
N THR A 163 -9.12 2.95 0.07
CA THR A 163 -9.82 3.23 1.35
C THR A 163 -10.16 4.70 1.53
N ALA A 164 -9.54 5.59 0.75
CA ALA A 164 -9.71 7.03 0.90
C ALA A 164 -11.14 7.48 0.57
N GLY A 165 -11.76 8.24 1.48
CA GLY A 165 -13.12 8.78 1.30
C GLY A 165 -14.24 7.75 1.34
N LEU A 166 -13.99 6.53 1.80
CA LEU A 166 -15.03 5.59 2.20
C LEU A 166 -15.60 5.98 3.57
N ASP A 167 -16.89 5.69 3.76
CA ASP A 167 -17.44 5.71 5.11
C ASP A 167 -16.82 4.59 5.98
N PRO A 168 -16.89 4.68 7.31
CA PRO A 168 -16.23 3.74 8.21
C PRO A 168 -16.63 2.27 7.97
N MET A 169 -17.90 2.00 7.68
CA MET A 169 -18.41 0.64 7.48
C MET A 169 -17.89 0.04 6.18
N ALA A 170 -17.99 0.77 5.06
CA ALA A 170 -17.48 0.33 3.77
C ALA A 170 -15.96 0.11 3.79
N ARG A 171 -15.24 0.93 4.56
CA ARG A 171 -13.80 0.80 4.76
C ARG A 171 -13.44 -0.44 5.56
N GLU A 172 -14.17 -0.70 6.64
CA GLU A 172 -13.97 -1.90 7.46
C GLU A 172 -14.22 -3.18 6.66
N GLU A 173 -15.34 -3.23 5.92
CA GLU A 173 -15.66 -4.35 5.03
C GLU A 173 -14.57 -4.60 3.98
N LEU A 174 -14.02 -3.52 3.37
CA LEU A 174 -12.92 -3.66 2.42
C LEU A 174 -11.68 -4.28 3.07
N LEU A 175 -11.27 -3.79 4.25
CA LEU A 175 -10.10 -4.30 4.97
C LEU A 175 -10.28 -5.76 5.38
N ASP A 176 -11.48 -6.17 5.81
CA ASP A 176 -11.80 -7.56 6.14
C ASP A 176 -11.70 -8.48 4.91
N GLU A 177 -12.14 -8.02 3.72
CA GLU A 177 -11.94 -8.76 2.47
C GLU A 177 -10.45 -8.95 2.12
N LEU A 178 -9.61 -7.92 2.37
CA LEU A 178 -8.17 -8.04 2.13
C LEU A 178 -7.51 -9.05 3.07
N LEU A 179 -7.89 -9.04 4.35
CA LEU A 179 -7.42 -10.02 5.33
C LEU A 179 -7.86 -11.45 4.96
N ALA A 180 -9.12 -11.62 4.55
CA ALA A 180 -9.63 -12.91 4.08
C ALA A 180 -8.90 -13.40 2.82
N PHE A 181 -8.55 -12.49 1.91
CA PHE A 181 -7.85 -12.81 0.66
C PHE A 181 -6.44 -13.38 0.90
N VAL A 182 -5.71 -12.91 1.90
CA VAL A 182 -4.35 -13.38 2.20
C VAL A 182 -4.30 -14.57 3.17
N ALA A 183 -5.43 -14.95 3.75
CA ALA A 183 -5.50 -15.94 4.84
C ALA A 183 -4.98 -17.34 4.49
N ASP A 184 -4.93 -17.69 3.21
CA ASP A 184 -4.40 -18.98 2.74
C ASP A 184 -2.86 -18.99 2.61
N GLY A 185 -2.19 -17.86 2.82
CA GLY A 185 -0.75 -17.70 2.71
C GLY A 185 -0.19 -17.77 1.28
N GLN A 186 -1.07 -17.78 0.25
CA GLN A 186 -0.67 -17.85 -1.16
C GLN A 186 -0.97 -16.55 -1.92
N HIS A 187 -1.95 -15.80 -1.46
CA HIS A 187 -2.40 -14.52 -2.01
C HIS A 187 -1.77 -13.37 -1.25
N SER A 188 -1.58 -12.24 -1.90
CA SER A 188 -0.98 -11.05 -1.27
C SER A 188 -1.62 -9.76 -1.76
N VAL A 189 -1.38 -8.70 -1.00
CA VAL A 189 -1.94 -7.38 -1.27
C VAL A 189 -0.84 -6.33 -1.25
N LEU A 190 -0.81 -5.45 -2.24
CA LEU A 190 -0.13 -4.16 -2.19
C LEU A 190 -1.17 -3.06 -1.99
N LEU A 191 -1.25 -2.51 -0.79
CA LEU A 191 -2.22 -1.48 -0.41
C LEU A 191 -1.55 -0.11 -0.34
N SER A 192 -1.75 0.72 -1.37
CA SER A 192 -1.36 2.13 -1.33
C SER A 192 -2.38 2.92 -0.51
N SER A 193 -1.92 3.62 0.51
CA SER A 193 -2.77 4.47 1.35
C SER A 193 -1.99 5.64 1.94
N HIS A 194 -2.69 6.75 2.21
CA HIS A 194 -2.22 7.82 3.08
C HIS A 194 -2.89 7.76 4.46
N ILE A 195 -3.75 6.77 4.69
CA ILE A 195 -4.48 6.55 5.95
C ILE A 195 -3.76 5.44 6.72
N THR A 196 -2.92 5.83 7.66
CA THR A 196 -2.03 4.93 8.40
C THR A 196 -2.78 3.96 9.30
N SER A 197 -3.95 4.35 9.83
CA SER A 197 -4.77 3.48 10.69
C SER A 197 -5.27 2.21 9.99
N ASP A 198 -5.40 2.21 8.66
CA ASP A 198 -5.73 0.99 7.91
C ASP A 198 -4.57 -0.01 7.95
N LEU A 199 -3.36 0.53 7.84
CA LEU A 199 -2.15 -0.26 7.82
C LEU A 199 -1.74 -0.75 9.21
N ASP A 200 -1.99 0.04 10.27
CA ASP A 200 -1.83 -0.41 11.65
C ASP A 200 -2.66 -1.68 11.91
N ARG A 201 -3.83 -1.79 11.26
CA ARG A 201 -4.73 -2.94 11.39
C ARG A 201 -4.35 -4.13 10.51
N THR A 202 -3.92 -3.89 9.27
CA THR A 202 -3.90 -4.94 8.24
C THR A 202 -2.54 -5.24 7.65
N ALA A 203 -1.58 -4.30 7.68
CA ALA A 203 -0.29 -4.50 7.03
C ALA A 203 0.63 -5.43 7.83
N ASP A 204 1.35 -6.30 7.14
CA ASP A 204 2.47 -7.07 7.70
C ASP A 204 3.79 -6.30 7.55
N ARG A 205 3.88 -5.51 6.48
CA ARG A 205 5.06 -4.71 6.12
C ARG A 205 4.64 -3.32 5.66
N VAL A 206 5.44 -2.31 5.97
CA VAL A 206 5.19 -0.92 5.57
C VAL A 206 6.39 -0.38 4.79
N THR A 207 6.13 0.01 3.56
CA THR A 207 7.10 0.66 2.67
C THR A 207 6.71 2.12 2.48
N CYS A 208 7.60 3.04 2.83
CA CYS A 208 7.37 4.48 2.69
C CYS A 208 8.11 5.04 1.48
N ILE A 209 7.38 5.77 0.63
CA ILE A 209 7.96 6.53 -0.47
C ILE A 209 7.79 8.03 -0.24
N ASP A 210 8.85 8.81 -0.46
CA ASP A 210 8.80 10.26 -0.50
C ASP A 210 9.65 10.81 -1.64
N ASN A 211 9.13 11.82 -2.33
CA ASN A 211 9.82 12.45 -3.47
C ASN A 211 10.42 11.45 -4.48
N GLY A 212 9.73 10.33 -4.71
CA GLY A 212 10.11 9.28 -5.67
C GLY A 212 11.19 8.30 -5.20
N SER A 213 11.56 8.30 -3.92
CA SER A 213 12.53 7.38 -3.33
C SER A 213 11.96 6.66 -2.12
N ILE A 214 12.36 5.41 -1.89
CA ILE A 214 11.99 4.68 -0.67
C ILE A 214 12.77 5.25 0.51
N ILE A 215 12.04 5.60 1.56
CA ILE A 215 12.60 6.13 2.82
C ILE A 215 12.87 5.01 3.80
N PHE A 216 11.94 4.08 3.92
CA PHE A 216 12.09 2.84 4.69
C PHE A 216 11.17 1.75 4.14
N ASP A 217 11.52 0.51 4.47
CA ASP A 217 10.76 -0.70 4.16
C ASP A 217 10.94 -1.69 5.32
N LEU A 218 9.94 -1.76 6.21
CA LEU A 218 10.04 -2.44 7.51
C LEU A 218 8.83 -3.33 7.79
N PRO A 219 9.01 -4.46 8.52
CA PRO A 219 7.91 -5.14 9.17
C PRO A 219 7.10 -4.17 10.05
N ARG A 220 5.77 -4.29 10.04
CA ARG A 220 4.90 -3.43 10.87
C ARG A 220 5.27 -3.52 12.36
N GLU A 221 5.59 -4.70 12.84
CA GLU A 221 5.98 -4.94 14.24
C GLU A 221 7.25 -4.17 14.66
N ASP A 222 8.19 -3.95 13.74
CA ASP A 222 9.36 -3.11 14.01
C ASP A 222 8.97 -1.64 14.25
N ILE A 223 7.86 -1.20 13.65
CA ILE A 223 7.31 0.15 13.83
C ILE A 223 6.45 0.22 15.09
N THR A 224 5.48 -0.68 15.24
CA THR A 224 4.42 -0.56 16.26
C THR A 224 4.77 -1.19 17.60
N ASP A 225 5.62 -2.21 17.62
CA ASP A 225 5.94 -2.95 18.84
C ASP A 225 7.35 -2.69 19.32
N ARG A 226 8.30 -2.49 18.39
CA ARG A 226 9.71 -2.29 18.72
C ARG A 226 10.09 -0.83 18.86
N ALA A 227 9.71 0.03 17.91
CA ALA A 227 10.00 1.46 18.01
C ALA A 227 9.15 2.15 19.09
N GLY A 228 9.58 3.33 19.51
CA GLY A 228 8.87 4.13 20.51
C GLY A 228 8.99 5.62 20.25
N ILE A 229 8.10 6.37 20.90
CA ILE A 229 8.13 7.84 20.95
C ILE A 229 8.47 8.26 22.37
N ALA A 230 9.66 8.76 22.58
CA ALA A 230 10.11 9.31 23.85
C ALA A 230 9.70 10.78 23.95
N HIS A 231 8.99 11.14 25.03
CA HIS A 231 8.54 12.50 25.31
C HIS A 231 9.55 13.21 26.20
N CYS A 232 10.33 14.12 25.63
CA CYS A 232 11.52 14.68 26.24
C CYS A 232 11.40 16.19 26.47
N THR A 233 12.13 16.67 27.50
CA THR A 233 12.61 18.05 27.54
C THR A 233 13.72 18.26 26.52
N GLN A 234 14.11 19.51 26.24
CA GLN A 234 15.22 19.82 25.32
C GLN A 234 16.54 19.17 25.74
N ALA A 235 16.83 19.15 27.04
CA ALA A 235 18.06 18.54 27.59
C ALA A 235 18.05 17.02 27.44
N GLN A 236 16.93 16.35 27.79
CA GLN A 236 16.78 14.90 27.65
C GLN A 236 16.85 14.46 26.18
N ALA A 237 16.23 15.23 25.27
CA ALA A 237 16.29 14.93 23.85
C ALA A 237 17.73 15.00 23.30
N ALA A 238 18.51 15.99 23.72
CA ALA A 238 19.91 16.11 23.32
C ALA A 238 20.75 14.90 23.81
N GLU A 239 20.55 14.47 25.06
CA GLU A 239 21.21 13.30 25.63
C GLU A 239 20.80 12.01 24.90
N LEU A 240 19.49 11.78 24.72
CA LEU A 240 18.96 10.59 24.07
C LEU A 240 19.42 10.50 22.60
N MET A 241 19.37 11.61 21.85
CA MET A 241 19.90 11.71 20.50
C MET A 241 21.40 11.44 20.41
N ALA A 242 22.17 11.75 21.47
CA ALA A 242 23.61 11.45 21.50
C ALA A 242 23.92 9.96 21.70
N CYS A 243 23.04 9.25 22.44
CA CYS A 243 23.25 7.87 22.87
C CYS A 243 22.56 6.84 21.96
N VAL A 244 21.40 7.18 21.33
CA VAL A 244 20.60 6.25 20.55
C VAL A 244 20.84 6.49 19.06
N GLU A 245 21.49 5.53 18.40
CA GLU A 245 21.69 5.55 16.96
C GLU A 245 20.35 5.42 16.23
N GLY A 246 20.16 6.22 15.17
CA GLY A 246 18.91 6.21 14.38
C GLY A 246 17.77 6.98 15.01
N ALA A 247 17.95 7.59 16.19
CA ALA A 247 16.94 8.45 16.80
C ALA A 247 16.67 9.69 15.94
N ARG A 248 15.39 10.16 15.93
CA ARG A 248 14.96 11.36 15.22
C ARG A 248 14.08 12.22 16.11
N ALA A 249 14.33 13.50 16.13
CA ALA A 249 13.64 14.44 17.02
C ALA A 249 12.70 15.37 16.25
N ALA A 250 11.51 15.58 16.79
CA ALA A 250 10.59 16.65 16.37
C ALA A 250 10.36 17.61 17.53
N HIS A 251 10.73 18.87 17.31
CA HIS A 251 10.62 19.91 18.33
C HIS A 251 9.21 20.53 18.32
N HIS A 252 8.62 20.62 19.52
CA HIS A 252 7.39 21.34 19.79
C HIS A 252 7.68 22.58 20.65
N ALA A 253 6.69 23.40 20.92
CA ALA A 253 6.87 24.64 21.70
C ALA A 253 7.44 24.39 23.11
N TYR A 254 7.07 23.27 23.76
CA TYR A 254 7.43 22.97 25.15
C TYR A 254 8.01 21.58 25.38
N SER A 255 8.07 20.74 24.33
CA SER A 255 8.55 19.35 24.40
C SER A 255 9.25 18.97 23.12
N VAL A 256 9.92 17.82 23.17
CA VAL A 256 10.55 17.17 22.01
C VAL A 256 10.09 15.72 21.98
N ASP A 257 9.47 15.32 20.88
CA ASP A 257 9.21 13.91 20.61
C ASP A 257 10.44 13.31 19.92
N VAL A 258 10.96 12.22 20.45
CA VAL A 258 12.08 11.50 19.88
C VAL A 258 11.65 10.10 19.49
N LEU A 259 11.68 9.79 18.19
CA LEU A 259 11.56 8.44 17.69
C LEU A 259 12.81 7.65 18.06
N VAL A 260 12.62 6.51 18.72
CA VAL A 260 13.69 5.57 19.08
C VAL A 260 13.45 4.22 18.42
N PRO A 261 14.48 3.58 17.85
CA PRO A 261 14.33 2.29 17.16
C PRO A 261 13.96 1.13 18.09
N ASN A 262 14.30 1.22 19.37
CA ASN A 262 13.99 0.20 20.37
C ASN A 262 13.49 0.84 21.67
N ARG A 263 12.16 0.82 21.82
CA ARG A 263 11.46 1.35 22.99
C ARG A 263 11.93 0.71 24.30
N ARG A 264 12.10 -0.63 24.31
CA ARG A 264 12.47 -1.36 25.51
C ARG A 264 13.86 -0.98 26.00
N GLU A 265 14.84 -0.99 25.11
CA GLU A 265 16.22 -0.57 25.46
C GLU A 265 16.27 0.89 25.93
N THR A 266 15.46 1.75 25.30
CA THR A 266 15.37 3.17 25.71
C THR A 266 14.80 3.31 27.12
N LEU A 267 13.73 2.59 27.47
CA LEU A 267 13.16 2.62 28.82
C LEU A 267 14.10 2.03 29.89
N GLU A 268 14.94 1.05 29.53
CA GLU A 268 15.93 0.49 30.42
C GLU A 268 17.10 1.48 30.66
N ALA A 269 17.53 2.22 29.63
CA ALA A 269 18.64 3.18 29.70
C ALA A 269 18.20 4.55 30.26
N PHE A 270 16.96 4.97 30.04
CA PHE A 270 16.41 6.28 30.41
C PHE A 270 15.04 6.11 31.09
N PRO A 271 14.99 5.51 32.31
CA PRO A 271 13.74 5.15 32.96
C PRO A 271 12.87 6.36 33.35
N GLU A 272 13.45 7.56 33.43
CA GLU A 272 12.76 8.81 33.74
C GLU A 272 12.07 9.44 32.51
N ILE A 273 12.36 8.97 31.29
CA ILE A 273 11.76 9.50 30.07
C ILE A 273 10.56 8.64 29.66
N PRO A 274 9.33 9.19 29.68
CA PRO A 274 8.16 8.48 29.18
C PRO A 274 8.35 8.11 27.69
N CYS A 275 8.12 6.84 27.35
CA CYS A 275 8.26 6.37 25.99
C CYS A 275 7.06 5.49 25.63
N ASP A 276 6.23 5.98 24.72
CA ASP A 276 5.06 5.29 24.22
C ASP A 276 5.38 4.41 22.99
N ARG A 277 4.50 3.48 22.65
CA ARG A 277 4.59 2.76 21.38
C ARG A 277 4.38 3.73 20.21
N ALA A 278 5.14 3.56 19.16
CA ALA A 278 4.93 4.31 17.94
C ALA A 278 3.73 3.75 17.15
N THR A 279 2.92 4.63 16.56
CA THR A 279 2.00 4.28 15.46
C THR A 279 2.74 4.42 14.12
N ILE A 280 2.17 3.87 13.04
CA ILE A 280 2.71 4.11 11.70
C ILE A 280 2.74 5.61 11.38
N ASP A 281 1.71 6.37 11.84
CA ASP A 281 1.66 7.82 11.62
C ASP A 281 2.82 8.56 12.33
N ASP A 282 3.07 8.25 13.60
CA ASP A 282 4.17 8.83 14.36
C ASP A 282 5.53 8.52 13.72
N TYR A 283 5.71 7.26 13.32
CA TYR A 283 6.94 6.82 12.66
C TYR A 283 7.17 7.59 11.36
N LEU A 284 6.15 7.67 10.50
CA LEU A 284 6.19 8.43 9.26
C LEU A 284 6.52 9.91 9.49
N ARG A 285 5.81 10.54 10.43
CA ARG A 285 5.99 11.95 10.76
C ARG A 285 7.42 12.26 11.16
N LEU A 286 8.02 11.42 12.00
CA LEU A 286 9.38 11.62 12.50
C LEU A 286 10.43 11.21 11.48
N MET A 287 10.19 10.19 10.66
CA MET A 287 11.10 9.82 9.58
C MET A 287 11.16 10.87 8.47
N LEU A 288 10.06 11.52 8.14
CA LEU A 288 9.97 12.50 7.05
C LEU A 288 10.32 13.93 7.51
N LYS A 289 10.02 14.30 8.74
CA LYS A 289 10.16 15.68 9.24
C LYS A 289 11.10 15.81 10.44
N GLY A 290 11.45 14.71 11.10
CA GLY A 290 12.34 14.73 12.26
C GLY A 290 13.78 15.06 11.87
N ALA A 291 14.45 15.89 12.67
CA ALA A 291 15.88 16.12 12.55
C ALA A 291 16.65 14.87 12.99
N SER A 292 17.59 14.41 12.19
CA SER A 292 18.61 13.43 12.57
C SER A 292 19.83 14.13 13.18
N LYS A 293 20.67 13.36 13.89
CA LYS A 293 21.94 13.83 14.45
C LYS A 293 22.89 14.33 13.37
#